data_60df8f83ac0d12bacbd171e2b14b760e
#
_entry.id   60df8f83ac0d12bacbd171e2b14b760e
#
_cell.length_a   1.000
_cell.length_b   1.000
_cell.length_c   1.000
_cell.angle_alpha   90.00
_cell.angle_beta   90.00
_cell.angle_gamma   90.00
#
_symmetry.space_group_name_H-M   'P 1'
#
loop_
_entity.id
_entity.type
_entity.pdbx_description
1 polymer ?
#
loop_
_entity_poly.entity_id
_entity_poly.type
_entity_poly.pdbx_seq_one_letter_code
_entity_poly.pdbx_strand_id
1 'polypeptide(L)'
;VFIAEQETLLEVKEQTEKLIRNLIPTDAPIYGMVIHEASDLNPATRVEYLGANKDFKPMSMNMATHAMDYGSWADWSWLKANVPVMCGWDGEIKYYLNPDDYTKKADGTASDVSNANFAGNAMAVIKKIYKKEYKVGSDRYVYFCERQVDPDFQPVGFNVKGKVRDYMLIPMFYGSIDGNGRMRS
;
A
#
# COMPACT_ATOMS: atom_id res chain seq x y z
N VAL A 1 16.77 -42.70 14.03
CA VAL A 1 17.06 -42.15 12.70
C VAL A 1 16.07 -41.04 12.37
N PHE A 2 14.77 -41.27 12.44
CA PHE A 2 13.73 -40.28 12.08
C PHE A 2 13.73 -38.98 12.92
N ILE A 3 14.04 -39.05 14.22
CA ILE A 3 14.06 -37.90 15.13
C ILE A 3 15.27 -37.01 14.84
N ALA A 4 16.44 -37.60 14.59
CA ALA A 4 17.66 -36.86 14.29
C ALA A 4 17.57 -36.13 12.93
N GLU A 5 16.87 -36.69 11.94
CA GLU A 5 16.62 -36.04 10.65
C GLU A 5 15.66 -34.83 10.78
N GLN A 6 14.66 -34.91 11.67
CA GLN A 6 13.75 -33.81 11.95
C GLN A 6 14.44 -32.66 12.70
N GLU A 7 15.30 -32.97 13.69
CA GLU A 7 16.11 -31.97 14.39
C GLU A 7 17.06 -31.24 13.44
N THR A 8 17.76 -31.98 12.56
CA THR A 8 18.65 -31.40 11.56
C THR A 8 17.90 -30.51 10.57
N LEU A 9 16.70 -30.90 10.15
CA LEU A 9 15.86 -30.10 9.24
C LEU A 9 15.37 -28.80 9.89
N LEU A 10 15.04 -28.86 11.18
CA LEU A 10 14.64 -27.68 11.96
C LEU A 10 15.80 -26.71 12.12
N GLU A 11 17.00 -27.21 12.46
CA GLU A 11 18.22 -26.40 12.58
C GLU A 11 18.59 -25.71 11.23
N VAL A 12 18.52 -26.45 10.13
CA VAL A 12 18.77 -25.90 8.78
C VAL A 12 17.75 -24.82 8.45
N LYS A 13 16.49 -25.03 8.79
CA LYS A 13 15.43 -24.04 8.58
C LYS A 13 15.70 -22.77 9.39
N GLU A 14 16.01 -22.87 10.67
CA GLU A 14 16.34 -21.73 11.54
C GLU A 14 17.58 -20.98 11.05
N GLN A 15 18.63 -21.68 10.64
CA GLN A 15 19.83 -21.07 10.07
C GLN A 15 19.55 -20.37 8.75
N THR A 16 18.73 -20.97 7.89
CA THR A 16 18.31 -20.36 6.62
C THR A 16 17.49 -19.10 6.85
N GLU A 17 16.53 -19.13 7.80
CA GLU A 17 15.74 -17.94 8.18
C GLU A 17 16.63 -16.84 8.76
N LYS A 18 17.63 -17.19 9.56
CA LYS A 18 18.60 -16.24 10.13
C LYS A 18 19.49 -15.63 9.05
N LEU A 19 19.92 -16.40 8.06
CA LEU A 19 20.68 -15.93 6.91
C LEU A 19 19.82 -14.99 6.04
N ILE A 20 18.58 -15.36 5.78
CA ILE A 20 17.62 -14.50 5.03
C ILE A 20 17.39 -13.18 5.77
N ARG A 21 17.20 -13.20 7.11
CA ARG A 21 17.06 -11.99 7.92
C ARG A 21 18.29 -11.08 7.83
N ASN A 22 19.49 -11.65 7.78
CA ASN A 22 20.74 -10.87 7.67
C ASN A 22 20.99 -10.30 6.26
N LEU A 23 20.34 -10.87 5.22
CA LEU A 23 20.41 -10.38 3.83
C LEU A 23 19.36 -9.30 3.54
N ILE A 24 18.32 -9.18 4.36
CA ILE A 24 17.28 -8.16 4.21
C ILE A 24 17.78 -6.88 4.91
N PRO A 25 17.81 -5.73 4.22
CA PRO A 25 18.18 -4.46 4.84
C PRO A 25 17.31 -4.18 6.07
N THR A 26 17.93 -4.11 7.24
CA THR A 26 17.25 -3.90 8.54
C THR A 26 16.85 -2.45 8.79
N ASP A 27 17.19 -1.55 7.87
CA ASP A 27 17.00 -0.10 7.97
C ASP A 27 15.65 0.40 7.42
N ALA A 28 14.84 -0.47 6.81
CA ALA A 28 13.52 -0.09 6.32
C ALA A 28 12.56 0.11 7.50
N PRO A 29 11.89 1.28 7.62
CA PRO A 29 10.95 1.53 8.71
C PRO A 29 9.75 0.58 8.60
N ILE A 30 9.44 -0.08 9.72
CA ILE A 30 8.26 -0.92 9.86
C ILE A 30 7.20 -0.10 10.60
N TYR A 31 6.12 0.22 9.90
CA TYR A 31 4.96 0.90 10.45
C TYR A 31 3.98 -0.15 10.98
N GLY A 32 3.47 0.03 12.19
CA GLY A 32 2.62 -0.97 12.81
C GLY A 32 1.43 -0.37 13.56
N MET A 33 0.44 -1.21 13.78
CA MET A 33 -0.67 -0.92 14.68
C MET A 33 -1.17 -2.20 15.33
N VAL A 34 -1.68 -2.07 16.54
CA VAL A 34 -2.54 -3.08 17.16
C VAL A 34 -3.98 -2.55 17.16
N ILE A 35 -4.91 -3.42 16.79
CA ILE A 35 -6.35 -3.15 16.83
C ILE A 35 -6.93 -4.05 17.90
N HIS A 36 -7.42 -3.44 18.97
CA HIS A 36 -8.11 -4.14 20.06
C HIS A 36 -9.55 -4.44 19.62
N GLU A 37 -9.85 -5.69 19.27
CA GLU A 37 -11.15 -6.08 18.69
C GLU A 37 -12.21 -6.42 19.75
N ALA A 38 -11.92 -6.32 21.04
CA ALA A 38 -12.92 -6.50 22.09
C ALA A 38 -14.07 -5.47 21.92
N SER A 39 -15.32 -5.96 22.07
CA SER A 39 -16.52 -5.20 21.69
C SER A 39 -16.84 -3.98 22.56
N ASP A 40 -16.27 -3.92 23.74
CA ASP A 40 -16.51 -2.93 24.80
C ASP A 40 -15.52 -1.75 24.80
N LEU A 41 -14.54 -1.76 23.88
CA LEU A 41 -13.50 -0.74 23.85
C LEU A 41 -13.96 0.57 23.21
N ASN A 42 -13.54 1.69 23.81
CA ASN A 42 -13.72 3.01 23.25
C ASN A 42 -13.01 3.12 21.88
N PRO A 43 -13.68 3.58 20.82
CA PRO A 43 -13.05 3.77 19.51
C PRO A 43 -11.75 4.59 19.54
N ALA A 44 -11.61 5.55 20.45
CA ALA A 44 -10.42 6.39 20.60
C ALA A 44 -9.19 5.62 21.14
N THR A 45 -9.41 4.49 21.82
CA THR A 45 -8.34 3.64 22.38
C THR A 45 -8.24 2.30 21.67
N ARG A 46 -9.04 2.10 20.63
CA ARG A 46 -9.08 0.83 19.90
C ARG A 46 -7.84 0.57 19.05
N VAL A 47 -7.15 1.61 18.63
CA VAL A 47 -5.96 1.49 17.78
C VAL A 47 -4.77 2.14 18.48
N GLU A 48 -3.71 1.39 18.63
CA GLU A 48 -2.42 1.85 19.13
C GLU A 48 -1.36 1.70 18.03
N TYR A 49 -0.54 2.74 17.82
CA TYR A 49 0.55 2.70 16.86
C TYR A 49 1.78 1.99 17.43
N LEU A 50 2.49 1.26 16.56
CA LEU A 50 3.65 0.44 16.90
C LEU A 50 4.81 0.68 15.93
N GLY A 51 6.01 0.26 16.33
CA GLY A 51 7.18 0.34 15.45
C GLY A 51 7.59 1.78 15.12
N ALA A 52 7.87 2.06 13.86
CA ALA A 52 8.38 3.35 13.42
C ALA A 52 7.36 4.51 13.58
N ASN A 53 6.08 4.19 13.69
CA ASN A 53 5.00 5.18 13.83
C ASN A 53 4.38 5.23 15.24
N LYS A 54 4.99 4.62 16.25
CA LYS A 54 4.43 4.56 17.63
C LYS A 54 4.07 5.92 18.21
N ASP A 55 4.82 6.96 17.88
CA ASP A 55 4.64 8.32 18.36
C ASP A 55 3.98 9.25 17.32
N PHE A 56 3.43 8.69 16.24
CA PHE A 56 2.82 9.48 15.18
C PHE A 56 1.51 10.12 15.64
N LYS A 57 1.36 11.40 15.33
CA LYS A 57 0.09 12.11 15.43
C LYS A 57 -0.87 11.60 14.34
N PRO A 58 -2.08 11.15 14.69
CA PRO A 58 -3.07 10.70 13.71
C PRO A 58 -3.46 11.79 12.71
N MET A 59 -3.94 11.36 11.54
CA MET A 59 -4.62 12.25 10.60
C MET A 59 -5.92 12.76 11.23
N SER A 60 -6.26 14.02 10.94
CA SER A 60 -7.52 14.63 11.36
C SER A 60 -8.10 15.52 10.26
N MET A 61 -9.41 15.72 10.29
CA MET A 61 -10.09 16.63 9.38
C MET A 61 -10.64 17.83 10.17
N ASN A 62 -10.38 19.02 9.67
CA ASN A 62 -11.07 20.21 10.15
C ASN A 62 -12.51 20.20 9.59
N MET A 63 -13.48 19.95 10.46
CA MET A 63 -14.88 19.81 10.05
C MET A 63 -15.51 21.11 9.51
N ALA A 64 -14.94 22.27 9.82
CA ALA A 64 -15.44 23.56 9.32
C ALA A 64 -14.92 23.91 7.92
N THR A 65 -13.68 23.56 7.63
CA THR A 65 -13.02 23.88 6.34
C THR A 65 -12.87 22.68 5.41
N HIS A 66 -13.16 21.48 5.90
CA HIS A 66 -12.91 20.19 5.25
C HIS A 66 -11.44 19.97 4.84
N ALA A 67 -10.52 20.73 5.44
CA ALA A 67 -9.10 20.56 5.22
C ALA A 67 -8.58 19.35 6.01
N MET A 68 -7.79 18.51 5.32
CA MET A 68 -7.13 17.36 5.93
C MET A 68 -5.78 17.77 6.52
N ASP A 69 -5.58 17.48 7.81
CA ASP A 69 -4.28 17.48 8.47
C ASP A 69 -3.77 16.03 8.49
N TYR A 70 -2.74 15.73 7.70
CA TYR A 70 -2.16 14.38 7.65
C TYR A 70 -1.32 14.04 8.88
N GLY A 71 -1.10 14.99 9.80
CA GLY A 71 -0.30 14.78 11.01
C GLY A 71 1.10 14.29 10.68
N SER A 72 1.58 13.31 11.46
CA SER A 72 2.91 12.73 11.23
C SER A 72 3.00 11.87 9.96
N TRP A 73 1.88 11.52 9.33
CA TRP A 73 1.83 10.74 8.09
C TRP A 73 2.13 11.55 6.84
N ALA A 74 2.15 12.89 6.94
CA ALA A 74 2.40 13.80 5.81
C ALA A 74 3.69 13.47 5.04
N ASP A 75 4.71 12.96 5.74
CA ASP A 75 6.01 12.64 5.17
C ASP A 75 6.21 11.15 4.82
N TRP A 76 5.20 10.32 5.05
CA TRP A 76 5.31 8.92 4.69
C TRP A 76 5.36 8.76 3.16
N SER A 77 6.46 8.21 2.68
CA SER A 77 6.77 8.08 1.25
C SER A 77 5.70 7.30 0.47
N TRP A 78 5.11 6.28 1.08
CA TRP A 78 4.06 5.48 0.43
C TRP A 78 2.76 6.28 0.23
N LEU A 79 2.38 7.15 1.17
CA LEU A 79 1.21 8.03 1.01
C LEU A 79 1.42 9.01 -0.15
N LYS A 80 2.65 9.52 -0.29
CA LYS A 80 3.04 10.42 -1.40
C LYS A 80 3.19 9.69 -2.74
N ALA A 81 3.25 8.36 -2.74
CA ALA A 81 3.39 7.54 -3.94
C ALA A 81 2.07 7.29 -4.69
N ASN A 82 0.96 7.89 -4.26
CA ASN A 82 -0.31 7.90 -4.99
C ASN A 82 -0.21 8.91 -6.14
N VAL A 83 0.27 8.48 -7.29
CA VAL A 83 0.61 9.36 -8.41
C VAL A 83 -0.46 9.26 -9.50
N PRO A 84 -1.05 10.40 -9.95
CA PRO A 84 -2.02 10.40 -11.02
C PRO A 84 -1.37 10.16 -12.39
N VAL A 85 -1.99 9.30 -13.19
CA VAL A 85 -1.50 8.92 -14.53
C VAL A 85 -2.63 8.76 -15.53
N MET A 86 -2.33 8.89 -16.81
CA MET A 86 -3.15 8.35 -17.88
C MET A 86 -2.64 6.96 -18.25
N CYS A 87 -3.53 5.97 -18.18
CA CYS A 87 -3.23 4.57 -18.43
C CYS A 87 -4.03 4.05 -19.62
N GLY A 88 -3.39 3.36 -20.54
CA GLY A 88 -4.05 2.73 -21.68
C GLY A 88 -4.88 1.51 -21.28
N TRP A 89 -5.75 1.03 -22.20
CA TRP A 89 -6.53 -0.21 -22.01
C TRP A 89 -5.65 -1.46 -21.83
N ASP A 90 -4.40 -1.38 -22.25
CA ASP A 90 -3.36 -2.40 -22.05
C ASP A 90 -2.82 -2.47 -20.62
N GLY A 91 -3.22 -1.51 -19.76
CA GLY A 91 -2.72 -1.39 -18.39
C GLY A 91 -1.36 -0.68 -18.29
N GLU A 92 -0.85 -0.13 -19.41
CA GLU A 92 0.41 0.60 -19.41
C GLU A 92 0.21 2.09 -19.10
N ILE A 93 1.12 2.64 -18.30
CA ILE A 93 1.17 4.08 -18.02
C ILE A 93 1.65 4.79 -19.28
N LYS A 94 0.82 5.67 -19.83
CA LYS A 94 1.16 6.45 -21.02
C LYS A 94 1.91 7.73 -20.63
N TYR A 95 1.48 8.40 -19.57
CA TYR A 95 2.16 9.56 -18.99
C TYR A 95 1.61 9.89 -17.59
N TYR A 96 2.37 10.67 -16.86
CA TYR A 96 2.01 11.18 -15.53
C TYR A 96 1.23 12.48 -15.66
N LEU A 97 0.21 12.66 -14.81
CA LEU A 97 -0.54 13.90 -14.69
C LEU A 97 0.11 14.83 -13.66
N ASN A 98 -0.14 16.11 -13.79
CA ASN A 98 0.21 17.09 -12.77
C ASN A 98 -0.71 16.85 -11.54
N PRO A 99 -0.18 16.62 -10.33
CA PRO A 99 -0.99 16.32 -9.15
C PRO A 99 -1.90 17.47 -8.69
N ASP A 100 -1.57 18.71 -9.05
CA ASP A 100 -2.32 19.91 -8.70
C ASP A 100 -3.31 20.35 -9.79
N ASP A 101 -3.11 19.89 -11.04
CA ASP A 101 -3.94 20.23 -12.17
C ASP A 101 -3.98 19.08 -13.21
N TYR A 102 -4.95 18.19 -13.08
CA TYR A 102 -5.08 17.01 -13.95
C TYR A 102 -5.34 17.33 -15.43
N THR A 103 -5.70 18.57 -15.76
CA THR A 103 -5.79 18.99 -17.16
C THR A 103 -4.42 19.11 -17.84
N LYS A 104 -3.35 18.98 -17.04
CA LYS A 104 -1.96 19.01 -17.50
C LYS A 104 -1.23 17.71 -17.20
N LYS A 105 -0.24 17.40 -18.01
CA LYS A 105 0.78 16.39 -17.74
C LYS A 105 1.80 16.93 -16.73
N ALA A 106 2.61 16.06 -16.19
CA ALA A 106 3.69 16.44 -15.25
C ALA A 106 4.69 17.44 -15.85
N ASP A 107 4.83 17.49 -17.17
CA ASP A 107 5.67 18.44 -17.90
C ASP A 107 4.98 19.78 -18.17
N GLY A 108 3.72 19.97 -17.74
CA GLY A 108 2.93 21.18 -17.93
C GLY A 108 2.15 21.25 -19.24
N THR A 109 2.34 20.33 -20.17
CA THR A 109 1.54 20.27 -21.41
C THR A 109 0.13 19.78 -21.17
N ALA A 110 -0.81 20.01 -22.09
CA ALA A 110 -2.20 19.57 -21.96
C ALA A 110 -2.32 18.05 -21.86
N SER A 111 -3.16 17.57 -20.94
CA SER A 111 -3.48 16.16 -20.78
C SER A 111 -4.72 15.76 -21.54
N ASP A 112 -4.98 14.46 -21.60
CA ASP A 112 -6.19 13.87 -22.22
C ASP A 112 -7.25 13.50 -21.17
N VAL A 113 -7.20 14.03 -19.94
CA VAL A 113 -8.12 13.64 -18.86
C VAL A 113 -9.59 13.86 -19.22
N SER A 114 -9.89 14.87 -20.04
CA SER A 114 -11.25 15.17 -20.55
C SER A 114 -11.49 14.67 -21.97
N ASN A 115 -10.53 13.96 -22.59
CA ASN A 115 -10.63 13.48 -23.95
C ASN A 115 -11.39 12.15 -24.02
N ALA A 116 -12.66 12.19 -24.42
CA ALA A 116 -13.50 10.98 -24.55
C ALA A 116 -12.93 9.94 -25.55
N ASN A 117 -12.05 10.35 -26.45
CA ASN A 117 -11.42 9.46 -27.44
C ASN A 117 -10.08 8.89 -26.97
N PHE A 118 -9.59 9.27 -25.80
CA PHE A 118 -8.38 8.66 -25.26
C PHE A 118 -8.59 7.16 -25.04
N ALA A 119 -7.66 6.33 -25.50
CA ALA A 119 -7.76 4.87 -25.43
C ALA A 119 -7.31 4.35 -24.04
N GLY A 120 -7.95 4.81 -22.98
CA GLY A 120 -7.60 4.47 -21.61
C GLY A 120 -8.37 5.26 -20.56
N ASN A 121 -7.84 5.30 -19.33
CA ASN A 121 -8.44 5.95 -18.17
C ASN A 121 -7.42 6.77 -17.38
N ALA A 122 -7.93 7.75 -16.62
CA ALA A 122 -7.17 8.40 -15.55
C ALA A 122 -7.13 7.48 -14.33
N MET A 123 -5.94 7.10 -13.89
CA MET A 123 -5.69 6.15 -12.81
C MET A 123 -4.73 6.73 -11.79
N ALA A 124 -4.84 6.28 -10.55
CA ALA A 124 -3.84 6.49 -9.53
C ALA A 124 -2.94 5.27 -9.42
N VAL A 125 -1.63 5.49 -9.46
CA VAL A 125 -0.63 4.45 -9.19
C VAL A 125 -0.47 4.31 -7.69
N ILE A 126 -0.72 3.11 -7.17
CA ILE A 126 -0.42 2.75 -5.77
C ILE A 126 0.81 1.85 -5.77
N LYS A 127 1.88 2.31 -5.17
CA LYS A 127 3.14 1.59 -5.07
C LYS A 127 3.02 0.35 -4.19
N LYS A 128 3.72 -0.71 -4.54
CA LYS A 128 3.75 -1.95 -3.77
C LYS A 128 4.15 -1.69 -2.32
N ILE A 129 3.41 -2.31 -1.41
CA ILE A 129 3.70 -2.37 0.02
C ILE A 129 3.56 -3.81 0.49
N TYR A 130 4.34 -4.17 1.47
CA TYR A 130 4.27 -5.47 2.13
C TYR A 130 3.54 -5.34 3.45
N LYS A 131 2.69 -6.31 3.75
CA LYS A 131 1.89 -6.37 4.96
C LYS A 131 2.15 -7.68 5.70
N LYS A 132 2.27 -7.58 7.02
CA LYS A 132 2.25 -8.71 7.96
C LYS A 132 1.07 -8.53 8.91
N GLU A 133 0.32 -9.59 9.14
CA GLU A 133 -0.84 -9.55 10.03
C GLU A 133 -0.96 -10.85 10.83
N TYR A 134 -1.25 -10.72 12.12
CA TYR A 134 -1.54 -11.85 12.98
C TYR A 134 -2.43 -11.43 14.16
N LYS A 135 -3.00 -12.41 14.87
CA LYS A 135 -3.80 -12.18 16.08
C LYS A 135 -3.15 -12.82 17.31
N VAL A 136 -3.27 -12.13 18.45
CA VAL A 136 -2.96 -12.65 19.77
C VAL A 136 -4.16 -12.36 20.67
N GLY A 137 -4.90 -13.39 21.05
CA GLY A 137 -6.18 -13.22 21.74
C GLY A 137 -7.17 -12.41 20.89
N SER A 138 -7.70 -11.31 21.45
CA SER A 138 -8.59 -10.38 20.77
C SER A 138 -7.87 -9.27 19.98
N ASP A 139 -6.54 -9.22 20.06
CA ASP A 139 -5.76 -8.16 19.46
C ASP A 139 -5.27 -8.56 18.07
N ARG A 140 -5.48 -7.70 17.10
CA ARG A 140 -4.99 -7.83 15.74
C ARG A 140 -3.79 -6.91 15.53
N TYR A 141 -2.65 -7.49 15.19
CA TYR A 141 -1.42 -6.81 14.87
C TYR A 141 -1.28 -6.68 13.36
N VAL A 142 -1.05 -5.47 12.86
CA VAL A 142 -0.89 -5.19 11.43
C VAL A 142 0.38 -4.36 11.24
N TYR A 143 1.25 -4.81 10.37
CA TYR A 143 2.50 -4.12 10.05
C TYR A 143 2.61 -3.91 8.55
N PHE A 144 3.21 -2.78 8.19
CA PHE A 144 3.50 -2.42 6.80
C PHE A 144 4.98 -2.05 6.64
N CYS A 145 5.55 -2.41 5.49
CA CYS A 145 6.88 -2.02 5.10
C CYS A 145 6.95 -1.88 3.57
N GLU A 146 7.76 -0.96 3.07
CA GLU A 146 7.97 -0.80 1.62
C GLU A 146 8.84 -1.92 1.03
N ARG A 147 9.47 -2.72 1.87
CA ARG A 147 10.28 -3.89 1.50
C ARG A 147 9.82 -5.12 2.26
N GLN A 148 10.13 -6.28 1.72
CA GLN A 148 9.94 -7.54 2.43
C GLN A 148 11.08 -7.69 3.45
N VAL A 149 10.82 -7.42 4.72
CA VAL A 149 11.80 -7.47 5.82
C VAL A 149 11.89 -8.84 6.49
N ASP A 150 10.87 -9.68 6.32
CA ASP A 150 10.87 -11.10 6.68
C ASP A 150 9.85 -11.86 5.79
N PRO A 151 9.86 -13.21 5.77
CA PRO A 151 8.95 -13.99 4.93
C PRO A 151 7.45 -13.80 5.22
N ASP A 152 7.08 -13.34 6.42
CA ASP A 152 5.67 -13.12 6.78
C ASP A 152 5.11 -11.82 6.17
N PHE A 153 5.99 -10.90 5.75
CA PHE A 153 5.56 -9.72 5.00
C PHE A 153 5.23 -10.11 3.57
N GLN A 154 3.94 -10.00 3.22
CA GLN A 154 3.43 -10.38 1.91
C GLN A 154 2.96 -9.16 1.12
N PRO A 155 3.14 -9.12 -0.20
CA PRO A 155 2.69 -8.03 -1.06
C PRO A 155 1.19 -8.15 -1.34
N VAL A 156 0.37 -7.99 -0.30
CA VAL A 156 -1.09 -8.16 -0.35
C VAL A 156 -1.71 -7.16 -1.32
N GLY A 157 -2.53 -7.66 -2.24
CA GLY A 157 -3.15 -6.85 -3.29
C GLY A 157 -2.28 -6.66 -4.55
N PHE A 158 -0.99 -6.97 -4.47
CA PHE A 158 -0.06 -6.82 -5.61
C PHE A 158 0.28 -8.13 -6.31
N ASN A 159 -0.26 -9.25 -5.84
CA ASN A 159 -0.10 -10.55 -6.49
C ASN A 159 -1.27 -10.81 -7.42
N VAL A 160 -1.00 -10.79 -8.73
CA VAL A 160 -2.00 -11.07 -9.77
C VAL A 160 -1.61 -12.36 -10.48
N LYS A 161 -2.41 -13.41 -10.31
CA LYS A 161 -2.19 -14.74 -10.93
C LYS A 161 -0.76 -15.27 -10.71
N GLY A 162 -0.25 -15.17 -9.48
CA GLY A 162 1.08 -15.65 -9.10
C GLY A 162 2.24 -14.70 -9.47
N LYS A 163 1.98 -13.58 -10.10
CA LYS A 163 3.00 -12.55 -10.40
C LYS A 163 2.83 -11.36 -9.47
N VAL A 164 3.88 -11.04 -8.72
CA VAL A 164 3.94 -9.83 -7.90
C VAL A 164 4.18 -8.64 -8.81
N ARG A 165 3.31 -7.63 -8.71
CA ARG A 165 3.39 -6.36 -9.43
C ARG A 165 4.04 -5.30 -8.55
N ASP A 166 4.76 -4.35 -9.15
CA ASP A 166 5.40 -3.26 -8.42
C ASP A 166 4.43 -2.13 -8.06
N TYR A 167 3.28 -2.10 -8.71
CA TYR A 167 2.19 -1.16 -8.43
C TYR A 167 0.83 -1.78 -8.80
N MET A 168 -0.23 -1.18 -8.29
CA MET A 168 -1.60 -1.34 -8.77
C MET A 168 -2.13 -0.02 -9.30
N LEU A 169 -3.14 -0.09 -10.17
CA LEU A 169 -3.83 1.05 -10.73
C LEU A 169 -5.24 1.10 -10.14
N ILE A 170 -5.62 2.24 -9.59
CA ILE A 170 -6.95 2.49 -9.04
C ILE A 170 -7.59 3.62 -9.85
N PRO A 171 -8.86 3.49 -10.30
CA PRO A 171 -9.56 4.58 -10.97
C PRO A 171 -9.58 5.85 -10.11
N MET A 172 -9.28 7.00 -10.70
CA MET A 172 -9.32 8.29 -10.00
C MET A 172 -10.73 8.85 -9.86
N PHE A 173 -11.62 8.50 -10.77
CA PHE A 173 -13.00 9.00 -10.85
C PHE A 173 -13.99 7.84 -10.80
N TYR A 174 -15.24 8.15 -10.51
CA TYR A 174 -16.33 7.19 -10.61
C TYR A 174 -16.44 6.67 -12.05
N GLY A 175 -16.57 5.34 -12.15
CA GLY A 175 -16.66 4.70 -13.45
C GLY A 175 -18.00 5.00 -14.15
N SER A 176 -17.92 5.24 -15.45
CA SER A 176 -19.05 5.25 -16.37
C SER A 176 -18.84 4.21 -17.47
N ILE A 177 -19.89 3.87 -18.19
CA ILE A 177 -19.78 2.99 -19.36
C ILE A 177 -19.90 3.85 -20.62
N ASP A 178 -18.91 3.76 -21.51
CA ASP A 178 -18.94 4.43 -22.80
C ASP A 178 -19.88 3.73 -23.80
N GLY A 179 -20.12 4.36 -24.96
CA GLY A 179 -20.97 3.82 -26.01
C GLY A 179 -20.53 2.45 -26.58
N ASN A 180 -19.32 2.00 -26.28
CA ASN A 180 -18.77 0.69 -26.67
C ASN A 180 -18.81 -0.34 -25.53
N GLY A 181 -19.46 -0.04 -24.40
CA GLY A 181 -19.54 -0.92 -23.24
C GLY A 181 -18.27 -0.98 -22.39
N ARG A 182 -17.32 -0.05 -22.53
CA ARG A 182 -16.07 -0.02 -21.76
C ARG A 182 -16.23 0.87 -20.54
N MET A 183 -15.65 0.43 -19.44
CA MET A 183 -15.57 1.26 -18.22
C MET A 183 -14.62 2.44 -18.46
N ARG A 184 -15.10 3.63 -18.11
CA ARG A 184 -14.36 4.89 -18.10
C ARG A 184 -14.29 5.43 -16.68
N SER A 185 -13.19 6.02 -16.31
CA SER A 185 -13.00 6.74 -15.03
C SER A 185 -12.31 8.06 -15.26
#